data_8f1bc015b7f6c2a336ea79f386def0bf
#
_entry.id   8f1bc015b7f6c2a336ea79f386def0bf
#
_cell.length_a   1.000
_cell.length_b   1.000
_cell.length_c   1.000
_cell.angle_alpha   90.00
_cell.angle_beta   90.00
_cell.angle_gamma   90.00
#
_symmetry.space_group_name_H-M   'P 1'
#
loop_
_entity.id
_entity.type
_entity.pdbx_description
1 polymer ?
#
loop_
_entity_poly.entity_id
_entity_poly.type
_entity_poly.pdbx_seq_one_letter_code
_entity_poly.pdbx_strand_id
1 'polypeptide(L)'
;MRLELLHRHRIRDSGLGLNEPSGLTLNADGSALYTVSDDTKAIFRLDLKGRVSVSDSFFISLDDLEGIALRGDDSELLVVQEGSNSVVVVDLNTRRERSRRPLSAMTNYDTIAHHFPDPPDNNGLEGITVNTRNNHVFVVKECQPGLLIELDSTLTTILSTRVLQPSQGFIHPELKAEKLDFSGLSYDSSSDTLWIVSDRGGACSSTTGQATLFSSASI
;
A
#
# COMPACT_ATOMS: atom_id res chain seq x y z
N MET A 1 11.97 13.26 12.42
CA MET A 1 12.96 12.20 12.08
C MET A 1 13.51 12.52 10.69
N ARG A 2 14.78 12.27 10.41
CA ARG A 2 15.38 12.45 9.07
C ARG A 2 15.68 11.06 8.53
N LEU A 3 15.20 10.74 7.34
CA LEU A 3 15.58 9.52 6.63
C LEU A 3 16.92 9.74 5.94
N GLU A 4 17.77 8.71 5.94
CA GLU A 4 19.06 8.70 5.24
C GLU A 4 19.08 7.50 4.29
N LEU A 5 19.42 7.76 3.01
CA LEU A 5 19.56 6.70 2.03
C LEU A 5 20.85 5.93 2.28
N LEU A 6 20.75 4.68 2.72
CA LEU A 6 21.92 3.81 2.95
C LEU A 6 22.30 3.03 1.69
N HIS A 7 21.33 2.44 1.03
CA HIS A 7 21.53 1.59 -0.14
C HIS A 7 20.37 1.76 -1.12
N ARG A 8 20.65 1.52 -2.41
CA ARG A 8 19.65 1.45 -3.48
C ARG A 8 19.81 0.13 -4.21
N HIS A 9 18.71 -0.59 -4.37
CA HIS A 9 18.65 -1.81 -5.16
C HIS A 9 17.50 -1.69 -6.18
N ARG A 10 17.75 -2.16 -7.40
CA ARG A 10 16.71 -2.18 -8.43
C ARG A 10 15.88 -3.44 -8.26
N ILE A 11 14.56 -3.26 -8.23
CA ILE A 11 13.58 -4.34 -8.23
C ILE A 11 13.00 -4.39 -9.64
N ARG A 12 13.53 -5.25 -10.50
CA ARG A 12 13.00 -5.52 -11.84
C ARG A 12 13.57 -6.82 -12.37
N ASP A 13 12.69 -7.69 -12.86
CA ASP A 13 13.07 -8.91 -13.58
C ASP A 13 12.07 -9.14 -14.72
N SER A 14 12.38 -8.59 -15.90
CA SER A 14 11.52 -8.68 -17.07
C SER A 14 11.38 -10.11 -17.61
N GLY A 15 12.35 -11.00 -17.30
CA GLY A 15 12.26 -12.42 -17.65
C GLY A 15 11.19 -13.18 -16.88
N LEU A 16 10.86 -12.69 -15.68
CA LEU A 16 9.82 -13.23 -14.81
C LEU A 16 8.53 -12.40 -14.81
N GLY A 17 8.49 -11.29 -15.55
CA GLY A 17 7.35 -10.41 -15.64
C GLY A 17 7.28 -9.35 -14.52
N LEU A 18 8.29 -9.19 -13.69
CA LEU A 18 8.37 -8.11 -12.72
C LEU A 18 8.90 -6.84 -13.39
N ASN A 19 8.03 -6.09 -14.07
CA ASN A 19 8.41 -4.89 -14.81
C ASN A 19 8.08 -3.60 -14.07
N GLU A 20 6.91 -3.55 -13.45
CA GLU A 20 6.33 -2.39 -12.77
C GLU A 20 5.99 -2.76 -11.33
N PRO A 21 7.02 -2.94 -10.45
CA PRO A 21 6.78 -3.27 -9.04
C PRO A 21 6.08 -2.10 -8.35
N SER A 22 4.89 -2.34 -7.80
CA SER A 22 4.05 -1.32 -7.16
C SER A 22 4.18 -1.32 -5.65
N GLY A 23 3.78 -2.38 -4.98
CA GLY A 23 3.85 -2.48 -3.52
C GLY A 23 5.04 -3.29 -3.00
N LEU A 24 5.46 -3.03 -1.76
CA LEU A 24 6.56 -3.76 -1.12
C LEU A 24 6.30 -3.96 0.38
N THR A 25 6.49 -5.19 0.87
CA THR A 25 6.43 -5.49 2.31
C THR A 25 7.52 -6.45 2.75
N LEU A 26 7.98 -6.34 4.01
CA LEU A 26 8.89 -7.31 4.61
C LEU A 26 8.12 -8.56 5.05
N ASN A 27 8.78 -9.71 5.04
CA ASN A 27 8.30 -10.89 5.75
C ASN A 27 8.50 -10.73 7.27
N ALA A 28 7.94 -11.63 8.08
CA ALA A 28 7.86 -11.48 9.53
C ALA A 28 9.23 -11.38 10.21
N ASP A 29 10.24 -12.11 9.74
CA ASP A 29 11.60 -12.09 10.30
C ASP A 29 12.52 -11.02 9.68
N GLY A 30 12.02 -10.24 8.72
CA GLY A 30 12.77 -9.19 8.05
C GLY A 30 13.87 -9.68 7.10
N SER A 31 13.87 -10.96 6.71
CA SER A 31 14.90 -11.57 5.86
C SER A 31 14.60 -11.50 4.36
N ALA A 32 13.35 -11.24 4.00
CA ALA A 32 12.86 -11.21 2.63
C ALA A 32 11.78 -10.15 2.41
N LEU A 33 11.50 -9.86 1.15
CA LEU A 33 10.47 -8.94 0.73
C LEU A 33 9.44 -9.67 -0.12
N TYR A 34 8.19 -9.19 -0.08
CA TYR A 34 7.16 -9.52 -1.07
C TYR A 34 6.81 -8.27 -1.86
N THR A 35 6.56 -8.43 -3.16
CA THR A 35 6.10 -7.37 -4.06
C THR A 35 5.05 -7.89 -5.02
N VAL A 36 4.25 -6.98 -5.52
CA VAL A 36 3.34 -7.17 -6.65
C VAL A 36 3.80 -6.33 -7.82
N SER A 37 3.25 -6.57 -8.99
CA SER A 37 3.47 -5.77 -10.18
C SER A 37 2.12 -5.56 -10.85
N ASP A 38 1.82 -4.33 -11.23
CA ASP A 38 0.58 -3.96 -11.89
C ASP A 38 0.33 -4.79 -13.16
N ASP A 39 1.37 -5.00 -13.96
CA ASP A 39 1.33 -5.71 -15.24
C ASP A 39 1.32 -7.24 -15.13
N THR A 40 1.42 -7.81 -13.92
CA THR A 40 1.64 -9.25 -13.74
C THR A 40 0.75 -9.85 -12.65
N LYS A 41 0.06 -10.93 -12.98
CA LYS A 41 -0.78 -11.69 -12.02
C LYS A 41 0.08 -12.57 -11.11
N ALA A 42 1.01 -11.97 -10.38
CA ALA A 42 1.95 -12.70 -9.55
C ALA A 42 2.32 -11.94 -8.26
N ILE A 43 2.67 -12.72 -7.25
CA ILE A 43 3.34 -12.24 -6.04
C ILE A 43 4.78 -12.74 -6.09
N PHE A 44 5.72 -11.82 -6.02
CA PHE A 44 7.15 -12.10 -6.06
C PHE A 44 7.74 -12.04 -4.66
N ARG A 45 8.56 -13.04 -4.32
CA ARG A 45 9.41 -13.00 -3.15
C ARG A 45 10.82 -12.59 -3.55
N LEU A 46 11.40 -11.63 -2.83
CA LEU A 46 12.71 -11.06 -3.12
C LEU A 46 13.63 -11.23 -1.92
N ASP A 47 14.95 -11.27 -2.17
CA ASP A 47 15.92 -10.99 -1.12
C ASP A 47 15.99 -9.48 -0.82
N LEU A 48 16.69 -9.10 0.26
CA LEU A 48 16.85 -7.68 0.64
C LEU A 48 17.67 -6.84 -0.35
N LYS A 49 18.18 -7.45 -1.43
CA LYS A 49 18.85 -6.77 -2.54
C LYS A 49 17.97 -6.68 -3.80
N GLY A 50 16.69 -7.05 -3.68
CA GLY A 50 15.71 -6.98 -4.76
C GLY A 50 15.80 -8.11 -5.79
N ARG A 51 16.52 -9.22 -5.51
CA ARG A 51 16.61 -10.36 -6.42
C ARG A 51 15.47 -11.33 -6.19
N VAL A 52 14.80 -11.74 -7.27
CA VAL A 52 13.62 -12.62 -7.21
C VAL A 52 14.02 -14.05 -6.81
N SER A 53 13.29 -14.60 -5.84
CA SER A 53 13.28 -16.05 -5.54
C SER A 53 12.19 -16.72 -6.37
N VAL A 54 12.57 -17.39 -7.45
CA VAL A 54 11.61 -18.01 -8.39
C VAL A 54 10.77 -19.09 -7.72
N SER A 55 11.38 -19.92 -6.85
CA SER A 55 10.67 -21.02 -6.16
C SER A 55 9.63 -20.54 -5.16
N ASP A 56 9.81 -19.34 -4.63
CA ASP A 56 8.96 -18.77 -3.60
C ASP A 56 7.97 -17.73 -4.14
N SER A 57 8.16 -17.34 -5.40
CA SER A 57 7.20 -16.51 -6.15
C SER A 57 6.08 -17.39 -6.71
N PHE A 58 4.88 -16.84 -6.90
CA PHE A 58 3.75 -17.61 -7.39
C PHE A 58 2.76 -16.75 -8.16
N PHE A 59 2.06 -17.39 -9.11
CA PHE A 59 0.96 -16.76 -9.83
C PHE A 59 -0.31 -16.76 -8.99
N ILE A 60 -1.07 -15.68 -9.14
CA ILE A 60 -2.38 -15.50 -8.56
C ILE A 60 -3.30 -14.90 -9.64
N SER A 61 -4.55 -15.39 -9.75
CA SER A 61 -5.48 -14.94 -10.80
C SER A 61 -6.08 -13.55 -10.50
N LEU A 62 -5.21 -12.59 -10.16
CA LEU A 62 -5.55 -11.21 -9.85
C LEU A 62 -4.71 -10.30 -10.73
N ASP A 63 -5.32 -9.29 -11.28
CA ASP A 63 -4.70 -8.21 -12.02
C ASP A 63 -4.84 -6.89 -11.24
N ASP A 64 -4.14 -5.87 -11.69
CA ASP A 64 -4.28 -4.51 -11.16
C ASP A 64 -3.94 -4.47 -9.67
N LEU A 65 -2.79 -5.07 -9.31
CA LEU A 65 -2.31 -5.20 -7.94
C LEU A 65 -1.33 -4.09 -7.63
N GLU A 66 -1.67 -3.24 -6.65
CA GLU A 66 -0.86 -2.08 -6.29
C GLU A 66 -0.15 -2.24 -4.95
N GLY A 67 -0.83 -2.16 -3.85
CA GLY A 67 -0.23 -2.27 -2.53
C GLY A 67 -0.20 -3.70 -1.99
N ILE A 68 0.80 -3.99 -1.15
CA ILE A 68 0.94 -5.27 -0.46
C ILE A 68 1.39 -5.08 0.98
N ALA A 69 0.80 -5.83 1.91
CA ALA A 69 1.21 -5.85 3.32
C ALA A 69 1.16 -7.25 3.89
N LEU A 70 2.14 -7.58 4.74
CA LEU A 70 2.10 -8.82 5.52
C LEU A 70 1.13 -8.68 6.69
N ARG A 71 0.34 -9.74 6.96
CA ARG A 71 -0.47 -9.86 8.17
C ARG A 71 -0.15 -11.16 8.90
N GLY A 72 0.08 -11.04 10.21
CA GLY A 72 0.46 -12.17 11.05
C GLY A 72 1.93 -12.56 10.89
N ASP A 73 2.20 -13.84 11.06
CA ASP A 73 3.52 -14.47 11.09
C ASP A 73 3.82 -15.22 9.77
N ASP A 74 3.91 -14.52 8.67
CA ASP A 74 4.06 -15.09 7.32
C ASP A 74 2.90 -16.02 6.89
N SER A 75 1.68 -15.77 7.39
CA SER A 75 0.53 -16.59 7.03
C SER A 75 -0.35 -15.96 5.95
N GLU A 76 -0.45 -14.64 5.92
CA GLU A 76 -1.32 -13.92 5.00
C GLU A 76 -0.66 -12.67 4.41
N LEU A 77 -0.91 -12.42 3.14
CA LEU A 77 -0.68 -11.13 2.51
C LEU A 77 -2.02 -10.45 2.26
N LEU A 78 -2.07 -9.17 2.54
CA LEU A 78 -3.14 -8.28 2.09
C LEU A 78 -2.66 -7.54 0.86
N VAL A 79 -3.46 -7.54 -0.19
CA VAL A 79 -3.14 -6.85 -1.44
C VAL A 79 -4.30 -5.94 -1.80
N VAL A 80 -4.05 -4.74 -2.29
CA VAL A 80 -5.09 -3.90 -2.86
C VAL A 80 -5.17 -4.13 -4.35
N GLN A 81 -6.40 -4.17 -4.86
CA GLN A 81 -6.72 -4.24 -6.28
C GLN A 81 -7.43 -2.95 -6.66
N GLU A 82 -6.81 -2.13 -7.50
CA GLU A 82 -7.26 -0.78 -7.81
C GLU A 82 -8.60 -0.79 -8.56
N GLY A 83 -8.69 -1.49 -9.67
CA GLY A 83 -9.88 -1.47 -10.54
C GLY A 83 -11.18 -1.93 -9.88
N SER A 84 -11.10 -2.60 -8.71
CA SER A 84 -12.27 -2.97 -7.92
C SER A 84 -12.33 -2.30 -6.54
N ASN A 85 -11.35 -1.47 -6.21
CA ASN A 85 -11.17 -0.87 -4.88
C ASN A 85 -11.36 -1.90 -3.76
N SER A 86 -10.65 -3.02 -3.87
CA SER A 86 -10.82 -4.17 -2.99
C SER A 86 -9.54 -4.47 -2.20
N VAL A 87 -9.72 -4.95 -0.97
CA VAL A 87 -8.66 -5.65 -0.23
C VAL A 87 -8.81 -7.14 -0.44
N VAL A 88 -7.76 -7.77 -0.94
CA VAL A 88 -7.67 -9.22 -1.17
C VAL A 88 -6.79 -9.84 -0.12
N VAL A 89 -7.26 -10.90 0.51
CA VAL A 89 -6.49 -11.73 1.46
C VAL A 89 -5.94 -12.92 0.71
N VAL A 90 -4.62 -13.06 0.70
CA VAL A 90 -3.90 -14.16 0.08
C VAL A 90 -3.29 -15.03 1.17
N ASP A 91 -3.61 -16.30 1.17
CA ASP A 91 -3.02 -17.30 2.07
C ASP A 91 -1.67 -17.75 1.51
N LEU A 92 -0.58 -17.50 2.23
CA LEU A 92 0.78 -17.83 1.81
C LEU A 92 1.07 -19.34 1.81
N ASN A 93 0.39 -20.13 2.65
CA ASN A 93 0.60 -21.57 2.71
C ASN A 93 0.01 -22.26 1.48
N THR A 94 -1.18 -21.81 1.07
CA THR A 94 -1.87 -22.36 -0.12
C THR A 94 -1.54 -21.61 -1.41
N ARG A 95 -0.94 -20.41 -1.31
CA ARG A 95 -0.64 -19.48 -2.41
C ARG A 95 -1.88 -19.13 -3.24
N ARG A 96 -3.01 -18.90 -2.55
CA ARG A 96 -4.31 -18.61 -3.16
C ARG A 96 -5.04 -17.46 -2.50
N GLU A 97 -5.91 -16.81 -3.26
CA GLU A 97 -6.90 -15.91 -2.71
C GLU A 97 -7.78 -16.67 -1.69
N ARG A 98 -7.87 -16.13 -0.49
CA ARG A 98 -8.74 -16.63 0.58
C ARG A 98 -10.06 -15.88 0.60
N SER A 99 -10.00 -14.57 0.42
CA SER A 99 -11.19 -13.72 0.38
C SER A 99 -10.88 -12.39 -0.29
N ARG A 100 -11.93 -11.75 -0.81
CA ARG A 100 -11.90 -10.40 -1.39
C ARG A 100 -12.98 -9.56 -0.74
N ARG A 101 -12.64 -8.33 -0.43
CA ARG A 101 -13.52 -7.36 0.22
C ARG A 101 -13.47 -6.02 -0.51
N PRO A 102 -14.42 -5.73 -1.41
CA PRO A 102 -14.52 -4.39 -1.99
C PRO A 102 -14.95 -3.38 -0.90
N LEU A 103 -14.40 -2.19 -0.93
CA LEU A 103 -14.78 -1.13 0.01
C LEU A 103 -16.29 -0.88 0.00
N SER A 104 -16.91 -0.97 -1.19
CA SER A 104 -18.35 -0.78 -1.38
C SER A 104 -19.26 -1.76 -0.63
N ALA A 105 -18.70 -2.90 -0.19
CA ALA A 105 -19.42 -3.88 0.62
C ALA A 105 -19.19 -3.71 2.13
N MET A 106 -18.36 -2.74 2.55
CA MET A 106 -18.05 -2.52 3.96
C MET A 106 -19.06 -1.57 4.61
N THR A 107 -19.31 -1.80 5.89
CA THR A 107 -20.09 -0.85 6.72
C THR A 107 -19.43 0.53 6.68
N ASN A 108 -20.22 1.59 6.63
CA ASN A 108 -19.82 2.99 6.54
C ASN A 108 -19.23 3.42 5.18
N TYR A 109 -19.28 2.58 4.14
CA TYR A 109 -18.83 2.97 2.80
C TYR A 109 -19.55 4.21 2.25
N ASP A 110 -20.82 4.39 2.56
CA ASP A 110 -21.63 5.53 2.18
C ASP A 110 -21.00 6.89 2.55
N THR A 111 -20.20 6.91 3.61
CA THR A 111 -19.49 8.13 4.04
C THR A 111 -18.39 8.57 3.08
N ILE A 112 -17.85 7.65 2.28
CA ILE A 112 -16.74 7.90 1.33
C ILE A 112 -17.10 7.58 -0.13
N ALA A 113 -18.27 7.05 -0.39
CA ALA A 113 -18.69 6.60 -1.73
C ALA A 113 -18.51 7.69 -2.81
N HIS A 114 -18.73 8.95 -2.44
CA HIS A 114 -18.58 10.10 -3.35
C HIS A 114 -17.14 10.36 -3.82
N HIS A 115 -16.14 9.71 -3.22
CA HIS A 115 -14.75 9.76 -3.64
C HIS A 115 -14.36 8.62 -4.58
N PHE A 116 -15.24 7.65 -4.81
CA PHE A 116 -15.01 6.50 -5.66
C PHE A 116 -16.04 6.51 -6.79
N PRO A 117 -15.66 6.96 -7.99
CA PRO A 117 -16.58 7.00 -9.13
C PRO A 117 -16.98 5.59 -9.56
N ASP A 118 -18.15 5.50 -10.24
CA ASP A 118 -18.62 4.30 -10.88
C ASP A 118 -18.90 4.62 -12.36
N PRO A 119 -18.18 4.03 -13.33
CA PRO A 119 -17.14 3.02 -13.15
C PRO A 119 -15.88 3.58 -12.47
N PRO A 120 -15.07 2.73 -11.81
CA PRO A 120 -13.80 3.13 -11.24
C PRO A 120 -12.90 3.81 -12.26
N ASP A 121 -12.19 4.84 -11.82
CA ASP A 121 -11.11 5.48 -12.57
C ASP A 121 -9.75 4.96 -12.06
N ASN A 122 -8.67 5.35 -12.72
CA ASN A 122 -7.29 4.98 -12.34
C ASN A 122 -6.76 5.91 -11.22
N ASN A 123 -7.53 6.08 -10.16
CA ASN A 123 -7.18 6.84 -8.95
C ASN A 123 -7.71 6.10 -7.71
N GLY A 124 -7.63 4.80 -7.72
CA GLY A 124 -8.17 3.92 -6.69
C GLY A 124 -7.24 3.69 -5.51
N LEU A 125 -7.30 2.48 -4.97
CA LEU A 125 -6.45 2.06 -3.85
C LEU A 125 -5.05 1.69 -4.34
N GLU A 126 -4.04 2.33 -3.77
CA GLU A 126 -2.63 2.16 -4.10
C GLU A 126 -1.83 1.49 -2.97
N GLY A 127 -1.91 2.00 -1.77
CA GLY A 127 -1.11 1.52 -0.65
C GLY A 127 -1.92 0.81 0.43
N ILE A 128 -1.28 -0.13 1.12
CA ILE A 128 -1.85 -0.86 2.24
C ILE A 128 -0.79 -1.14 3.31
N THR A 129 -1.19 -1.10 4.57
CA THR A 129 -0.37 -1.56 5.70
C THR A 129 -1.23 -2.06 6.85
N VAL A 130 -0.62 -2.82 7.76
CA VAL A 130 -1.30 -3.38 8.93
C VAL A 130 -0.72 -2.74 10.19
N ASN A 131 -1.59 -2.23 11.05
CA ASN A 131 -1.22 -1.87 12.41
C ASN A 131 -1.05 -3.15 13.23
N THR A 132 0.18 -3.52 13.52
CA THR A 132 0.52 -4.77 14.21
C THR A 132 0.11 -4.80 15.69
N ARG A 133 -0.37 -3.68 16.27
CA ARG A 133 -0.84 -3.62 17.66
C ARG A 133 -2.28 -4.05 17.82
N ASN A 134 -3.12 -3.78 16.81
CA ASN A 134 -4.57 -4.05 16.87
C ASN A 134 -5.11 -4.78 15.63
N ASN A 135 -4.24 -5.07 14.65
CA ASN A 135 -4.56 -5.67 13.36
C ASN A 135 -5.53 -4.84 12.49
N HIS A 136 -5.73 -3.55 12.78
CA HIS A 136 -6.42 -2.68 11.84
C HIS A 136 -5.61 -2.53 10.55
N VAL A 137 -6.31 -2.34 9.46
CA VAL A 137 -5.70 -2.21 8.15
C VAL A 137 -5.87 -0.78 7.67
N PHE A 138 -4.80 -0.17 7.21
CA PHE A 138 -4.83 1.13 6.57
C PHE A 138 -4.63 0.97 5.08
N VAL A 139 -5.49 1.62 4.30
CA VAL A 139 -5.33 1.73 2.85
C VAL A 139 -5.30 3.20 2.45
N VAL A 140 -4.61 3.50 1.37
CA VAL A 140 -4.59 4.84 0.80
C VAL A 140 -5.14 4.82 -0.62
N LYS A 141 -6.05 5.76 -0.90
CA LYS A 141 -6.48 6.10 -2.26
C LYS A 141 -5.48 7.10 -2.83
N GLU A 142 -5.09 6.91 -4.07
CA GLU A 142 -4.02 7.64 -4.74
C GLU A 142 -4.23 9.16 -4.71
N CYS A 143 -5.28 9.66 -5.36
CA CYS A 143 -5.47 11.10 -5.54
C CYS A 143 -6.94 11.48 -5.82
N GLN A 144 -7.23 12.76 -5.93
CA GLN A 144 -8.48 13.40 -6.35
C GLN A 144 -9.73 13.03 -5.53
N PRO A 145 -9.72 13.13 -4.21
CA PRO A 145 -8.61 13.43 -3.33
C PRO A 145 -7.88 12.18 -2.88
N GLY A 146 -6.65 12.31 -2.39
CA GLY A 146 -6.00 11.27 -1.62
C GLY A 146 -6.75 11.03 -0.31
N LEU A 147 -7.02 9.76 0.02
CA LEU A 147 -7.70 9.37 1.26
C LEU A 147 -6.89 8.33 2.02
N LEU A 148 -6.67 8.57 3.30
CA LEU A 148 -6.27 7.52 4.22
C LEU A 148 -7.53 6.93 4.85
N ILE A 149 -7.68 5.61 4.77
CA ILE A 149 -8.86 4.87 5.25
C ILE A 149 -8.38 3.81 6.23
N GLU A 150 -8.97 3.79 7.42
CA GLU A 150 -8.75 2.76 8.43
C GLU A 150 -9.90 1.75 8.40
N LEU A 151 -9.54 0.47 8.29
CA LEU A 151 -10.45 -0.66 8.27
C LEU A 151 -10.29 -1.47 9.57
N ASP A 152 -11.35 -2.11 10.00
CA ASP A 152 -11.27 -3.08 11.09
C ASP A 152 -10.45 -4.33 10.68
N SER A 153 -10.02 -5.10 11.67
CA SER A 153 -9.19 -6.30 11.45
C SER A 153 -9.88 -7.39 10.63
N THR A 154 -11.21 -7.37 10.54
CA THR A 154 -12.01 -8.34 9.78
C THR A 154 -12.31 -7.88 8.35
N LEU A 155 -11.91 -6.66 7.97
CA LEU A 155 -12.16 -6.05 6.66
C LEU A 155 -13.66 -5.93 6.34
N THR A 156 -14.47 -5.61 7.33
CA THR A 156 -15.93 -5.48 7.19
C THR A 156 -16.44 -4.07 7.43
N THR A 157 -15.63 -3.22 8.07
CA THR A 157 -16.06 -1.90 8.51
C THR A 157 -14.98 -0.86 8.26
N ILE A 158 -15.36 0.26 7.68
CA ILE A 158 -14.54 1.47 7.63
C ILE A 158 -14.68 2.17 8.97
N LEU A 159 -13.56 2.26 9.71
CA LEU A 159 -13.53 2.83 11.06
C LEU A 159 -13.32 4.34 11.04
N SER A 160 -12.42 4.81 10.18
CA SER A 160 -12.12 6.22 10.04
C SER A 160 -11.60 6.54 8.64
N THR A 161 -11.74 7.81 8.24
CA THR A 161 -11.22 8.31 6.98
C THR A 161 -10.64 9.71 7.15
N ARG A 162 -9.58 10.01 6.40
CA ARG A 162 -8.94 11.32 6.40
C ARG A 162 -8.57 11.71 4.98
N VAL A 163 -9.03 12.88 4.53
CA VAL A 163 -8.56 13.50 3.29
C VAL A 163 -7.14 14.00 3.48
N LEU A 164 -6.22 13.56 2.63
CA LEU A 164 -4.82 13.97 2.65
C LEU A 164 -4.67 15.31 1.90
N GLN A 165 -4.56 16.40 2.64
CA GLN A 165 -4.61 17.75 2.10
C GLN A 165 -3.54 18.68 2.71
N PRO A 166 -3.20 19.79 2.04
CA PRO A 166 -2.14 20.71 2.47
C PRO A 166 -2.31 21.26 3.89
N SER A 167 -3.53 21.51 4.34
CA SER A 167 -3.81 21.99 5.70
C SER A 167 -3.41 21.01 6.80
N GLN A 168 -3.15 19.75 6.41
CA GLN A 168 -2.68 18.68 7.30
C GLN A 168 -1.19 18.36 7.10
N GLY A 169 -0.48 19.19 6.36
CA GLY A 169 0.96 19.03 6.12
C GLY A 169 1.33 18.23 4.89
N PHE A 170 0.36 17.75 4.09
CA PHE A 170 0.62 17.07 2.82
C PHE A 170 0.86 18.12 1.72
N ILE A 171 2.05 18.68 1.71
CA ILE A 171 2.48 19.74 0.78
C ILE A 171 3.80 19.34 0.12
N HIS A 172 3.97 19.78 -1.12
CA HIS A 172 5.24 19.70 -1.84
C HIS A 172 5.63 21.11 -2.31
N PRO A 173 6.91 21.53 -2.22
CA PRO A 173 7.31 22.89 -2.55
C PRO A 173 7.07 23.27 -4.03
N GLU A 174 7.09 22.27 -4.93
CA GLU A 174 7.00 22.50 -6.38
C GLU A 174 5.72 21.93 -7.01
N LEU A 175 4.99 21.06 -6.31
CA LEU A 175 3.76 20.46 -6.81
C LEU A 175 2.54 21.07 -6.15
N LYS A 176 1.53 21.33 -6.95
CA LYS A 176 0.21 21.66 -6.41
C LYS A 176 -0.40 20.44 -5.70
N ALA A 177 -1.23 20.72 -4.70
CA ALA A 177 -1.85 19.66 -3.87
C ALA A 177 -2.62 18.61 -4.67
N GLU A 178 -3.31 19.05 -5.73
CA GLU A 178 -4.05 18.16 -6.64
C GLU A 178 -3.16 17.27 -7.53
N LYS A 179 -1.84 17.47 -7.48
CA LYS A 179 -0.85 16.69 -8.22
C LYS A 179 -0.11 15.68 -7.35
N LEU A 180 -0.33 15.74 -6.02
CA LEU A 180 0.19 14.71 -5.14
C LEU A 180 -0.61 13.43 -5.33
N ASP A 181 0.09 12.34 -5.48
CA ASP A 181 -0.40 10.99 -5.40
C ASP A 181 0.09 10.34 -4.11
N PHE A 182 -0.58 9.32 -3.65
CA PHE A 182 -0.23 8.59 -2.44
C PHE A 182 -0.15 7.10 -2.77
N SER A 183 1.06 6.63 -3.03
CA SER A 183 1.32 5.32 -3.64
C SER A 183 1.75 4.24 -2.66
N GLY A 184 2.02 4.55 -1.40
CA GLY A 184 2.44 3.52 -0.47
C GLY A 184 2.26 3.88 0.99
N LEU A 185 2.10 2.84 1.83
CA LEU A 185 1.95 2.95 3.28
C LEU A 185 2.91 2.01 4.01
N SER A 186 3.40 2.44 5.16
CA SER A 186 4.09 1.58 6.12
C SER A 186 3.75 1.98 7.55
N TYR A 187 3.44 1.00 8.39
CA TYR A 187 3.22 1.22 9.81
C TYR A 187 4.47 0.92 10.62
N ASP A 188 4.93 1.91 11.37
CA ASP A 188 6.01 1.76 12.35
C ASP A 188 5.42 1.52 13.75
N SER A 189 5.51 0.28 14.21
CA SER A 189 4.99 -0.13 15.52
C SER A 189 5.78 0.48 16.68
N SER A 190 7.03 0.87 16.48
CA SER A 190 7.88 1.42 17.53
C SER A 190 7.44 2.84 17.93
N SER A 191 7.03 3.64 16.97
CA SER A 191 6.59 5.03 17.15
C SER A 191 5.09 5.23 17.05
N ASP A 192 4.31 4.17 16.73
CA ASP A 192 2.87 4.24 16.45
C ASP A 192 2.55 5.24 15.33
N THR A 193 3.28 5.12 14.22
CA THR A 193 3.29 6.12 13.16
C THR A 193 3.02 5.45 11.82
N LEU A 194 2.20 6.08 10.98
CA LEU A 194 2.05 5.73 9.57
C LEU A 194 3.01 6.57 8.72
N TRP A 195 3.75 5.92 7.86
CA TRP A 195 4.53 6.53 6.80
C TRP A 195 3.76 6.44 5.49
N ILE A 196 3.66 7.55 4.78
CA ILE A 196 2.95 7.66 3.50
C ILE A 196 3.95 8.12 2.45
N VAL A 197 4.01 7.40 1.33
CA VAL A 197 4.87 7.71 0.19
C VAL A 197 4.04 8.36 -0.91
N SER A 198 4.61 9.39 -1.55
CA SER A 198 4.12 9.99 -2.79
C SER A 198 5.19 9.81 -3.86
N ASP A 199 4.86 9.15 -4.96
CA ASP A 199 5.78 8.92 -6.07
C ASP A 199 6.05 10.21 -6.83
N ARG A 200 5.03 10.90 -7.33
CA ARG A 200 5.16 12.18 -8.02
C ARG A 200 5.77 13.26 -7.14
N GLY A 201 5.52 13.20 -5.84
CA GLY A 201 6.14 14.10 -4.88
C GLY A 201 7.61 13.78 -4.60
N GLY A 202 8.08 12.57 -4.92
CA GLY A 202 9.39 12.09 -4.49
C GLY A 202 9.56 12.22 -2.97
N ALA A 203 8.46 12.06 -2.21
CA ALA A 203 8.38 12.45 -0.81
C ALA A 203 7.81 11.33 0.06
N CYS A 204 8.26 11.28 1.30
CA CYS A 204 7.74 10.40 2.33
C CYS A 204 7.31 11.22 3.54
N SER A 205 6.10 10.99 4.03
CA SER A 205 5.52 11.66 5.18
C SER A 205 5.23 10.69 6.29
N SER A 206 5.31 11.15 7.55
CA SER A 206 4.83 10.36 8.68
C SER A 206 3.69 11.08 9.41
N THR A 207 2.70 10.35 9.87
CA THR A 207 1.57 10.87 10.64
C THR A 207 1.44 10.15 11.97
N THR A 208 1.64 10.90 13.05
CA THR A 208 1.21 10.54 14.39
C THR A 208 0.00 11.40 14.65
N GLY A 209 -1.18 11.04 14.72
CA GLY A 209 -2.31 11.87 15.16
C GLY A 209 -2.16 13.41 15.14
N GLN A 210 -0.97 13.94 14.89
CA GLN A 210 -0.60 15.35 14.74
C GLN A 210 0.29 15.57 13.51
N ALA A 211 0.14 16.73 12.91
CA ALA A 211 0.66 17.19 11.62
C ALA A 211 2.11 16.82 11.28
N THR A 212 2.36 16.63 10.02
CA THR A 212 3.49 16.00 9.40
C THR A 212 4.39 16.96 8.63
N LEU A 213 5.68 16.66 8.61
CA LEU A 213 6.68 17.34 7.81
C LEU A 213 7.04 16.47 6.59
N PHE A 214 6.94 17.05 5.39
CA PHE A 214 7.56 16.50 4.19
C PHE A 214 9.06 16.74 4.22
N SER A 215 9.85 15.71 3.98
CA SER A 215 11.24 15.88 3.58
C SER A 215 11.41 15.23 2.21
N SER A 216 11.67 16.04 1.17
CA SER A 216 12.08 15.55 -0.14
C SER A 216 13.44 14.87 0.01
N ALA A 217 13.52 13.59 -0.29
CA ALA A 217 14.78 12.95 -0.62
C ALA A 217 14.92 13.05 -2.14
N SER A 218 15.89 13.84 -2.61
CA SER A 218 16.29 13.81 -4.03
C SER A 218 16.76 12.38 -4.34
N ILE A 219 16.08 11.72 -5.27
CA ILE A 219 16.43 10.41 -5.78
C ILE A 219 17.55 10.54 -6.81
#